data_d6438cf7ee702a51dd8ea5ca8348e259
#
_entry.id   d6438cf7ee702a51dd8ea5ca8348e259
#
_cell.length_a   1.000
_cell.length_b   1.000
_cell.length_c   1.000
_cell.angle_alpha   90.00
_cell.angle_beta   90.00
_cell.angle_gamma   90.00
#
_symmetry.space_group_name_H-M   'P 1'
#
loop_
_entity.id
_entity.type
_entity.pdbx_description
1 polymer ?
#
loop_
_entity_poly.entity_id
_entity_poly.type
_entity_poly.pdbx_seq_one_letter_code
_entity_poly.pdbx_strand_id
1 'polypeptide(L)'
;MASKKAQTEVYLEVGQKKIFAGALDWPGWCRSARDEETALATLIEYAPRYARIFSRTTIDCVPPDDPAAFAVVERLAGNSTTDFGAPDVAPARDAEPFDEAERERSEAFLTAIWRAFDRAVEAAEGKELRKGPRGGGRERDGIVRHVLGADAAYLRRVGQKFSQDEAAPLDDEVQRTREAIRAALGAGARGEIPHQGPRGGALWTPRYFVRRVAWHTVDHLWEIEDRIV
;
A
#
# COMPACT_ATOMS: atom_id res chain seq x y z
N MET A 1 -22.91 -28.12 11.83
CA MET A 1 -21.46 -28.02 11.53
C MET A 1 -21.12 -26.53 11.45
N ALA A 2 -20.30 -26.02 12.38
CA ALA A 2 -19.87 -24.65 12.31
C ALA A 2 -19.00 -24.47 11.05
N SER A 3 -19.41 -23.60 10.15
CA SER A 3 -18.59 -23.20 8.99
C SER A 3 -17.26 -22.71 9.51
N LYS A 4 -16.15 -23.35 9.13
CA LYS A 4 -14.82 -22.86 9.45
C LYS A 4 -14.69 -21.48 8.81
N LYS A 5 -14.69 -20.42 9.63
CA LYS A 5 -14.48 -19.05 9.13
C LYS A 5 -13.20 -19.09 8.29
N ALA A 6 -13.23 -18.62 7.06
CA ALA A 6 -12.06 -18.60 6.20
C ALA A 6 -10.96 -17.77 6.90
N GLN A 7 -9.78 -18.36 7.05
CA GLN A 7 -8.65 -17.64 7.64
C GLN A 7 -8.12 -16.59 6.65
N THR A 8 -7.73 -15.43 7.16
CA THR A 8 -7.06 -14.42 6.36
C THR A 8 -5.57 -14.80 6.25
N GLU A 9 -5.12 -15.06 5.04
CA GLU A 9 -3.70 -15.35 4.78
C GLU A 9 -2.85 -14.09 4.91
N VAL A 10 -1.76 -14.21 5.69
CA VAL A 10 -0.82 -13.12 5.94
C VAL A 10 0.62 -13.60 5.71
N TYR A 11 1.46 -12.68 5.30
CA TYR A 11 2.91 -12.86 5.28
C TYR A 11 3.56 -12.03 6.38
N LEU A 12 4.74 -12.46 6.81
CA LEU A 12 5.61 -11.69 7.68
C LEU A 12 6.90 -11.34 6.93
N GLU A 13 7.30 -10.08 6.97
CA GLU A 13 8.60 -9.61 6.50
C GLU A 13 9.46 -9.28 7.71
N VAL A 14 10.46 -10.11 7.98
CA VAL A 14 11.22 -10.15 9.23
C VAL A 14 12.56 -9.44 9.04
N GLY A 15 12.66 -8.20 9.47
CA GLY A 15 13.92 -7.46 9.60
C GLY A 15 14.62 -7.71 10.93
N GLN A 16 15.70 -6.98 11.18
CA GLN A 16 16.43 -7.04 12.46
C GLN A 16 15.79 -6.19 13.56
N LYS A 17 15.08 -5.11 13.19
CA LYS A 17 14.48 -4.14 14.10
C LYS A 17 12.97 -4.08 14.00
N LYS A 18 12.41 -4.46 12.84
CA LYS A 18 11.00 -4.39 12.55
C LYS A 18 10.53 -5.64 11.82
N ILE A 19 9.32 -6.05 12.14
CA ILE A 19 8.59 -7.10 11.44
C ILE A 19 7.32 -6.51 10.89
N PHE A 20 7.09 -6.65 9.60
CA PHE A 20 5.82 -6.32 8.97
C PHE A 20 4.93 -7.55 8.89
N ALA A 21 3.66 -7.41 9.26
CA ALA A 21 2.59 -8.35 8.97
C ALA A 21 1.68 -7.73 7.90
N GLY A 22 1.48 -8.44 6.80
CA GLY A 22 0.67 -7.95 5.68
C GLY A 22 -0.33 -8.99 5.19
N ALA A 23 -1.58 -8.58 4.95
CA ALA A 23 -2.61 -9.44 4.38
C ALA A 23 -2.39 -9.63 2.88
N LEU A 24 -2.39 -10.87 2.41
CA LEU A 24 -2.07 -11.20 1.02
C LEU A 24 -3.14 -10.71 0.04
N ASP A 25 -4.41 -10.92 0.37
CA ASP A 25 -5.53 -10.58 -0.51
C ASP A 25 -6.06 -9.15 -0.33
N TRP A 26 -5.47 -8.39 0.62
CA TRP A 26 -5.90 -7.06 0.99
C TRP A 26 -4.75 -6.06 0.88
N PRO A 27 -4.40 -5.60 -0.35
CA PRO A 27 -3.31 -4.67 -0.58
C PRO A 27 -3.45 -3.39 0.24
N GLY A 28 -2.38 -2.99 0.95
CA GLY A 28 -2.38 -1.84 1.85
C GLY A 28 -2.66 -2.17 3.32
N TRP A 29 -3.29 -3.31 3.63
CA TRP A 29 -3.45 -3.76 5.01
C TRP A 29 -2.17 -4.44 5.50
N CYS A 30 -1.25 -3.62 5.98
CA CYS A 30 0.07 -4.06 6.44
C CYS A 30 0.55 -3.15 7.57
N ARG A 31 0.95 -3.72 8.69
CA ARG A 31 1.45 -3.01 9.87
C ARG A 31 2.74 -3.64 10.38
N SER A 32 3.50 -2.87 11.15
CA SER A 32 4.78 -3.34 11.69
C SER A 32 4.88 -3.18 13.20
N ALA A 33 5.64 -4.08 13.82
CA ALA A 33 6.05 -4.01 15.21
C ALA A 33 7.47 -4.55 15.40
N ARG A 34 7.89 -4.76 16.66
CA ARG A 34 9.23 -5.29 16.98
C ARG A 34 9.32 -6.81 16.93
N ASP A 35 8.19 -7.49 17.04
CA ASP A 35 8.07 -8.95 17.04
C ASP A 35 6.80 -9.38 16.27
N GLU A 36 6.73 -10.67 15.94
CA GLU A 36 5.64 -11.24 15.13
C GLU A 36 4.27 -11.12 15.82
N GLU A 37 4.20 -11.43 17.11
CA GLU A 37 2.95 -11.38 17.87
C GLU A 37 2.38 -9.97 17.91
N THR A 38 3.20 -8.99 18.22
CA THR A 38 2.81 -7.57 18.24
C THR A 38 2.46 -7.07 16.84
N ALA A 39 3.16 -7.52 15.78
CA ALA A 39 2.84 -7.14 14.40
C ALA A 39 1.46 -7.65 13.97
N LEU A 40 1.11 -8.90 14.30
CA LEU A 40 -0.20 -9.48 14.04
C LEU A 40 -1.30 -8.79 14.87
N ALA A 41 -1.03 -8.51 16.15
CA ALA A 41 -1.97 -7.77 17.01
C ALA A 41 -2.22 -6.36 16.45
N THR A 42 -1.16 -5.66 16.03
CA THR A 42 -1.30 -4.33 15.40
C THR A 42 -2.07 -4.41 14.07
N LEU A 43 -1.87 -5.46 13.28
CA LEU A 43 -2.63 -5.66 12.05
C LEU A 43 -4.14 -5.76 12.34
N ILE A 44 -4.55 -6.52 13.37
CA ILE A 44 -5.95 -6.61 13.83
C ILE A 44 -6.46 -5.26 14.35
N GLU A 45 -5.69 -4.55 15.14
CA GLU A 45 -6.09 -3.23 15.65
C GLU A 45 -6.47 -2.26 14.53
N TYR A 46 -5.76 -2.32 13.41
CA TYR A 46 -6.03 -1.49 12.23
C TYR A 46 -7.11 -2.04 11.30
N ALA A 47 -7.62 -3.24 11.54
CA ALA A 47 -8.63 -3.89 10.70
C ALA A 47 -9.91 -3.04 10.51
N PRO A 48 -10.50 -2.41 11.55
CA PRO A 48 -11.67 -1.55 11.37
C PRO A 48 -11.36 -0.28 10.55
N ARG A 49 -10.15 0.29 10.70
CA ARG A 49 -9.73 1.45 9.89
C ARG A 49 -9.57 1.07 8.43
N TYR A 50 -8.98 -0.08 8.15
CA TYR A 50 -8.83 -0.59 6.80
C TYR A 50 -10.19 -0.86 6.15
N ALA A 51 -11.11 -1.53 6.84
CA ALA A 51 -12.47 -1.79 6.34
C ALA A 51 -13.25 -0.51 5.99
N ARG A 52 -13.07 0.58 6.75
CA ARG A 52 -13.72 1.88 6.47
C ARG A 52 -13.35 2.45 5.10
N ILE A 53 -12.17 2.12 4.55
CA ILE A 53 -11.77 2.54 3.20
C ILE A 53 -12.81 2.08 2.17
N PHE A 54 -13.39 0.90 2.36
CA PHE A 54 -14.29 0.24 1.42
C PHE A 54 -15.78 0.45 1.74
N SER A 55 -16.13 1.15 2.82
CA SER A 55 -17.51 1.30 3.31
C SER A 55 -18.50 1.91 2.29
N ARG A 56 -18.01 2.57 1.24
CA ARG A 56 -18.80 3.19 0.16
C ARG A 56 -18.46 2.58 -1.20
N THR A 57 -18.11 1.32 -1.24
CA THR A 57 -17.75 0.58 -2.45
C THR A 57 -18.51 -0.74 -2.51
N THR A 58 -18.35 -1.47 -3.61
CA THR A 58 -18.86 -2.84 -3.76
C THR A 58 -17.92 -3.91 -3.19
N ILE A 59 -16.77 -3.50 -2.65
CA ILE A 59 -15.79 -4.42 -2.06
C ILE A 59 -16.28 -4.76 -0.65
N ASP A 60 -16.64 -6.03 -0.45
CA ASP A 60 -17.05 -6.54 0.86
C ASP A 60 -15.79 -6.88 1.69
N CYS A 61 -15.35 -5.92 2.49
CA CYS A 61 -14.20 -6.06 3.37
C CYS A 61 -14.66 -6.33 4.81
N VAL A 62 -14.72 -7.60 5.17
CA VAL A 62 -15.03 -8.04 6.54
C VAL A 62 -13.77 -8.63 7.17
N PRO A 63 -12.94 -7.79 7.81
CA PRO A 63 -11.72 -8.27 8.45
C PRO A 63 -12.06 -9.13 9.68
N PRO A 64 -11.16 -10.04 10.07
CA PRO A 64 -11.29 -10.73 11.34
C PRO A 64 -11.15 -9.78 12.53
N ASP A 65 -11.69 -10.19 13.65
CA ASP A 65 -11.67 -9.50 14.94
C ASP A 65 -10.70 -10.14 15.96
N ASP A 66 -10.04 -11.24 15.58
CA ASP A 66 -9.12 -12.00 16.42
C ASP A 66 -7.86 -12.39 15.60
N PRO A 67 -6.64 -12.16 16.12
CA PRO A 67 -5.39 -12.62 15.48
C PRO A 67 -5.36 -14.12 15.17
N ALA A 68 -6.09 -14.96 15.92
CA ALA A 68 -6.20 -16.40 15.66
C ALA A 68 -6.87 -16.72 14.32
N ALA A 69 -7.55 -15.76 13.70
CA ALA A 69 -8.10 -15.90 12.35
C ALA A 69 -7.07 -15.64 11.23
N PHE A 70 -5.85 -15.25 11.57
CA PHE A 70 -4.77 -15.16 10.60
C PHE A 70 -4.08 -16.51 10.38
N ALA A 71 -3.78 -16.81 9.12
CA ALA A 71 -2.87 -17.88 8.74
C ALA A 71 -1.57 -17.25 8.24
N VAL A 72 -0.48 -17.36 9.00
CA VAL A 72 0.86 -16.95 8.54
C VAL A 72 1.34 -18.00 7.56
N VAL A 73 1.27 -17.69 6.26
CA VAL A 73 1.61 -18.64 5.18
C VAL A 73 3.03 -18.45 4.66
N GLU A 74 3.65 -17.31 4.94
CA GLU A 74 5.00 -17.02 4.45
C GLU A 74 5.78 -16.13 5.45
N ARG A 75 7.10 -16.41 5.58
CA ARG A 75 8.05 -15.55 6.30
C ARG A 75 9.19 -15.18 5.37
N LEU A 76 9.33 -13.89 5.12
CA LEU A 76 10.31 -13.30 4.21
C LEU A 76 11.47 -12.71 5.03
N ALA A 77 12.68 -12.88 4.54
CA ALA A 77 13.83 -12.19 5.11
C ALA A 77 13.78 -10.71 4.70
N GLY A 78 13.54 -9.84 5.65
CA GLY A 78 13.57 -8.39 5.46
C GLY A 78 14.99 -7.85 5.24
N ASN A 79 15.09 -6.57 4.98
CA ASN A 79 16.34 -5.88 4.68
C ASN A 79 16.43 -4.53 5.41
N SER A 80 17.40 -3.68 5.03
CA SER A 80 17.57 -2.34 5.63
C SER A 80 16.36 -1.43 5.41
N THR A 81 15.60 -1.61 4.33
CA THR A 81 14.37 -0.85 4.07
C THR A 81 13.25 -1.28 5.03
N THR A 82 13.15 -2.59 5.29
CA THR A 82 12.25 -3.15 6.32
C THR A 82 12.55 -2.52 7.68
N ASP A 83 13.82 -2.48 8.08
CA ASP A 83 14.25 -1.92 9.35
C ASP A 83 14.09 -0.39 9.42
N PHE A 84 14.18 0.28 8.30
CA PHE A 84 13.87 1.72 8.19
C PHE A 84 12.38 2.00 8.42
N GLY A 85 11.49 1.08 7.99
CA GLY A 85 10.05 1.18 8.23
C GLY A 85 9.17 1.10 7.00
N ALA A 86 9.65 0.47 5.94
CA ALA A 86 8.87 0.18 4.75
C ALA A 86 9.01 -1.31 4.36
N PRO A 87 7.92 -2.05 4.08
CA PRO A 87 8.02 -3.42 3.57
C PRO A 87 8.65 -3.39 2.17
N ASP A 88 9.61 -4.25 1.89
CA ASP A 88 10.41 -4.18 0.65
C ASP A 88 10.62 -5.53 -0.04
N VAL A 89 10.04 -6.59 0.49
CA VAL A 89 10.16 -7.94 -0.07
C VAL A 89 8.81 -8.42 -0.58
N ALA A 90 8.78 -8.85 -1.84
CA ALA A 90 7.56 -9.34 -2.46
C ALA A 90 7.21 -10.74 -1.95
N PRO A 91 5.99 -11.00 -1.45
CA PRO A 91 5.55 -12.34 -1.14
C PRO A 91 5.38 -13.18 -2.41
N ALA A 92 5.49 -14.51 -2.30
CA ALA A 92 5.41 -15.43 -3.42
C ALA A 92 4.10 -15.27 -4.23
N ARG A 93 2.99 -14.97 -3.56
CA ARG A 93 1.69 -14.66 -4.18
C ARG A 93 1.77 -13.55 -5.23
N ASP A 94 2.68 -12.61 -5.06
CA ASP A 94 2.81 -11.49 -6.00
C ASP A 94 3.51 -11.87 -7.33
N ALA A 95 4.05 -13.07 -7.42
CA ALA A 95 4.56 -13.65 -8.68
C ALA A 95 3.49 -14.39 -9.51
N GLU A 96 2.29 -14.57 -8.97
CA GLU A 96 1.18 -15.19 -9.71
C GLU A 96 0.76 -14.33 -10.92
N PRO A 97 0.13 -14.95 -11.95
CA PRO A 97 -0.33 -14.23 -13.13
C PRO A 97 -1.22 -13.02 -12.78
N PHE A 98 -1.06 -11.98 -13.55
CA PHE A 98 -1.84 -10.75 -13.45
C PHE A 98 -2.66 -10.59 -14.73
N ASP A 99 -3.87 -11.12 -14.71
CA ASP A 99 -4.82 -11.06 -15.81
C ASP A 99 -5.76 -9.84 -15.72
N GLU A 100 -6.72 -9.77 -16.63
CA GLU A 100 -7.69 -8.68 -16.70
C GLU A 100 -8.59 -8.63 -15.45
N ALA A 101 -8.99 -9.77 -14.90
CA ALA A 101 -9.81 -9.81 -13.69
C ALA A 101 -9.04 -9.28 -12.48
N GLU A 102 -7.76 -9.62 -12.36
CA GLU A 102 -6.90 -9.09 -11.30
C GLU A 102 -6.59 -7.60 -11.49
N ARG A 103 -6.47 -7.13 -12.74
CA ARG A 103 -6.35 -5.71 -13.06
C ARG A 103 -7.58 -4.94 -12.56
N GLU A 104 -8.78 -5.40 -12.92
CA GLU A 104 -10.05 -4.76 -12.51
C GLU A 104 -10.17 -4.73 -10.99
N ARG A 105 -9.85 -5.85 -10.33
CA ARG A 105 -9.83 -5.93 -8.87
C ARG A 105 -8.85 -4.93 -8.27
N SER A 106 -7.62 -4.89 -8.77
CA SER A 106 -6.57 -3.99 -8.30
C SER A 106 -6.94 -2.51 -8.48
N GLU A 107 -7.53 -2.15 -9.61
CA GLU A 107 -8.03 -0.80 -9.87
C GLU A 107 -9.17 -0.41 -8.93
N ALA A 108 -10.07 -1.35 -8.62
CA ALA A 108 -11.14 -1.09 -7.65
C ALA A 108 -10.56 -0.83 -6.24
N PHE A 109 -9.58 -1.62 -5.80
CA PHE A 109 -8.87 -1.40 -4.54
C PHE A 109 -8.16 -0.04 -4.50
N LEU A 110 -7.33 0.26 -5.49
CA LEU A 110 -6.59 1.53 -5.53
C LEU A 110 -7.53 2.73 -5.61
N THR A 111 -8.62 2.63 -6.38
CA THR A 111 -9.62 3.70 -6.45
C THR A 111 -10.27 3.97 -5.10
N ALA A 112 -10.60 2.93 -4.34
CA ALA A 112 -11.16 3.07 -2.99
C ALA A 112 -10.14 3.74 -2.03
N ILE A 113 -8.89 3.30 -2.08
CA ILE A 113 -7.79 3.84 -1.26
C ILE A 113 -7.51 5.30 -1.61
N TRP A 114 -7.42 5.65 -2.89
CA TRP A 114 -7.23 7.04 -3.34
C TRP A 114 -8.37 7.94 -2.87
N ARG A 115 -9.62 7.51 -3.02
CA ARG A 115 -10.78 8.27 -2.51
C ARG A 115 -10.74 8.47 -0.99
N ALA A 116 -10.24 7.48 -0.25
CA ALA A 116 -10.07 7.62 1.20
C ALA A 116 -8.96 8.62 1.53
N PHE A 117 -7.84 8.55 0.81
CA PHE A 117 -6.72 9.48 0.94
C PHE A 117 -7.15 10.91 0.60
N ASP A 118 -7.88 11.13 -0.52
CA ASP A 118 -8.38 12.44 -0.90
C ASP A 118 -9.29 13.05 0.18
N ARG A 119 -10.18 12.25 0.76
CA ARG A 119 -11.03 12.71 1.88
C ARG A 119 -10.22 13.11 3.13
N ALA A 120 -9.12 12.40 3.42
CA ALA A 120 -8.25 12.78 4.54
C ALA A 120 -7.48 14.07 4.26
N VAL A 121 -7.01 14.24 3.02
CA VAL A 121 -6.36 15.48 2.55
C VAL A 121 -7.33 16.66 2.62
N GLU A 122 -8.56 16.50 2.14
CA GLU A 122 -9.61 17.50 2.21
C GLU A 122 -9.98 17.83 3.68
N ALA A 123 -10.12 16.81 4.53
CA ALA A 123 -10.41 16.99 5.95
C ALA A 123 -9.29 17.73 6.71
N ALA A 124 -8.06 17.71 6.20
CA ALA A 124 -6.90 18.43 6.75
C ALA A 124 -6.78 19.86 6.19
N GLU A 125 -7.65 20.29 5.27
CA GLU A 125 -7.58 21.63 4.69
C GLU A 125 -7.81 22.70 5.77
N GLY A 126 -6.91 23.69 5.80
CA GLY A 126 -6.94 24.77 6.79
C GLY A 126 -6.64 24.34 8.23
N LYS A 127 -6.28 23.07 8.47
CA LYS A 127 -5.93 22.57 9.79
C LYS A 127 -4.43 22.41 9.97
N GLU A 128 -3.98 22.53 11.22
CA GLU A 128 -2.61 22.23 11.59
C GLU A 128 -2.43 20.70 11.72
N LEU A 129 -1.35 20.17 11.16
CA LEU A 129 -0.94 18.80 11.38
C LEU A 129 0.08 18.76 12.53
N ARG A 130 -0.27 18.05 13.60
CA ARG A 130 0.60 17.85 14.75
C ARG A 130 1.98 17.36 14.31
N LYS A 131 3.03 18.05 14.77
CA LYS A 131 4.40 17.65 14.51
C LYS A 131 4.78 16.44 15.35
N GLY A 132 5.68 15.60 14.80
CA GLY A 132 6.21 14.48 15.56
C GLY A 132 7.06 14.93 16.77
N PRO A 133 7.45 14.02 17.68
CA PRO A 133 8.16 14.32 18.93
C PRO A 133 9.47 15.10 18.77
N ARG A 134 10.06 15.09 17.55
CA ARG A 134 11.29 15.82 17.22
C ARG A 134 11.01 17.11 16.44
N GLY A 135 9.77 17.60 16.45
CA GLY A 135 9.36 18.81 15.72
C GLY A 135 9.30 18.64 14.19
N GLY A 136 9.54 17.42 13.67
CA GLY A 136 9.47 17.10 12.26
C GLY A 136 8.06 16.67 11.81
N GLY A 137 7.86 16.65 10.52
CA GLY A 137 6.62 16.22 9.88
C GLY A 137 6.32 17.12 8.68
N ARG A 138 5.83 16.51 7.60
CA ARG A 138 5.40 17.26 6.43
C ARG A 138 4.05 17.92 6.71
N GLU A 139 3.81 19.09 6.13
CA GLU A 139 2.49 19.66 5.99
C GLU A 139 1.66 18.86 4.96
N ARG A 140 0.36 19.08 4.91
CA ARG A 140 -0.61 18.36 4.06
C ARG A 140 -0.10 18.16 2.63
N ASP A 141 0.21 19.24 1.93
CA ASP A 141 0.64 19.18 0.54
C ASP A 141 2.01 18.49 0.37
N GLY A 142 2.87 18.63 1.38
CA GLY A 142 4.14 17.92 1.45
C GLY A 142 3.98 16.40 1.60
N ILE A 143 2.92 15.93 2.29
CA ILE A 143 2.57 14.50 2.35
C ILE A 143 2.08 14.02 0.98
N VAL A 144 1.17 14.76 0.34
CA VAL A 144 0.67 14.40 -0.99
C VAL A 144 1.82 14.32 -2.00
N ARG A 145 2.69 15.34 -2.08
CA ARG A 145 3.87 15.31 -2.96
C ARG A 145 4.81 14.16 -2.66
N HIS A 146 4.97 13.78 -1.40
CA HIS A 146 5.77 12.62 -1.02
C HIS A 146 5.17 11.31 -1.53
N VAL A 147 3.86 11.13 -1.43
CA VAL A 147 3.16 9.96 -1.99
C VAL A 147 3.36 9.91 -3.50
N LEU A 148 3.14 11.01 -4.21
CA LEU A 148 3.35 11.10 -5.65
C LEU A 148 4.79 10.81 -6.07
N GLY A 149 5.78 11.28 -5.30
CA GLY A 149 7.20 11.01 -5.55
C GLY A 149 7.55 9.53 -5.39
N ALA A 150 6.94 8.85 -4.41
CA ALA A 150 7.08 7.40 -4.24
C ALA A 150 6.40 6.65 -5.38
N ASP A 151 5.18 7.02 -5.76
CA ASP A 151 4.45 6.42 -6.88
C ASP A 151 5.23 6.56 -8.20
N ALA A 152 5.84 7.73 -8.45
CA ALA A 152 6.74 7.93 -9.59
C ALA A 152 7.96 7.00 -9.55
N ALA A 153 8.51 6.74 -8.37
CA ALA A 153 9.60 5.78 -8.19
C ALA A 153 9.11 4.33 -8.45
N TYR A 154 7.92 3.98 -7.96
CA TYR A 154 7.32 2.65 -8.17
C TYR A 154 6.95 2.39 -9.64
N LEU A 155 6.44 3.40 -10.36
CA LEU A 155 6.20 3.32 -11.81
C LEU A 155 7.49 2.96 -12.58
N ARG A 156 8.62 3.53 -12.19
CA ARG A 156 9.92 3.15 -12.79
C ARG A 156 10.32 1.70 -12.50
N ARG A 157 9.87 1.14 -11.36
CA ARG A 157 10.12 -0.26 -10.99
C ARG A 157 9.32 -1.25 -11.82
N VAL A 158 8.26 -0.81 -12.51
CA VAL A 158 7.51 -1.59 -13.51
C VAL A 158 7.82 -1.17 -14.94
N GLY A 159 8.97 -0.49 -15.16
CA GLY A 159 9.47 -0.14 -16.49
C GLY A 159 8.84 1.11 -17.11
N GLN A 160 7.97 1.85 -16.39
CA GLN A 160 7.38 3.06 -16.91
C GLN A 160 8.35 4.24 -16.82
N LYS A 161 8.43 5.05 -17.89
CA LYS A 161 9.17 6.31 -17.88
C LYS A 161 8.27 7.40 -17.31
N PHE A 162 8.32 7.56 -16.01
CA PHE A 162 7.52 8.55 -15.29
C PHE A 162 8.40 9.36 -14.32
N SER A 163 8.16 10.66 -14.25
CA SER A 163 8.77 11.57 -13.28
C SER A 163 7.70 12.53 -12.78
N GLN A 164 7.77 12.87 -11.50
CA GLN A 164 6.92 13.88 -10.90
C GLN A 164 7.24 15.25 -11.52
N ASP A 165 6.20 16.06 -11.78
CA ASP A 165 6.33 17.46 -12.13
C ASP A 165 6.01 18.31 -10.87
N GLU A 166 7.06 18.81 -10.22
CA GLU A 166 6.93 19.62 -9.01
C GLU A 166 6.33 21.01 -9.28
N ALA A 167 6.37 21.49 -10.54
CA ALA A 167 5.82 22.78 -10.93
C ALA A 167 4.33 22.71 -11.29
N ALA A 168 3.80 21.51 -11.56
CA ALA A 168 2.38 21.35 -11.87
C ALA A 168 1.49 21.64 -10.65
N PRO A 169 0.24 22.11 -10.88
CA PRO A 169 -0.78 22.13 -9.84
C PRO A 169 -0.91 20.74 -9.20
N LEU A 170 -1.10 20.70 -7.88
CA LEU A 170 -1.06 19.46 -7.13
C LEU A 170 -2.13 18.46 -7.59
N ASP A 171 -3.35 18.95 -7.85
CA ASP A 171 -4.46 18.11 -8.28
C ASP A 171 -4.23 17.51 -9.68
N ASP A 172 -3.62 18.28 -10.59
CA ASP A 172 -3.28 17.82 -11.93
C ASP A 172 -2.22 16.70 -11.84
N GLU A 173 -1.23 16.87 -10.97
CA GLU A 173 -0.19 15.87 -10.77
C GLU A 173 -0.73 14.60 -10.11
N VAL A 174 -1.69 14.71 -9.18
CA VAL A 174 -2.42 13.57 -8.60
C VAL A 174 -3.12 12.78 -9.71
N GLN A 175 -3.87 13.44 -10.57
CA GLN A 175 -4.59 12.77 -11.66
C GLN A 175 -3.63 12.11 -12.65
N ARG A 176 -2.60 12.83 -13.08
CA ARG A 176 -1.58 12.32 -14.01
C ARG A 176 -0.87 11.07 -13.48
N THR A 177 -0.53 11.07 -12.19
CA THR A 177 0.12 9.94 -11.53
C THR A 177 -0.80 8.72 -11.47
N ARG A 178 -2.06 8.91 -11.09
CA ARG A 178 -3.06 7.83 -11.02
C ARG A 178 -3.38 7.26 -12.39
N GLU A 179 -3.44 8.09 -13.44
CA GLU A 179 -3.58 7.62 -14.83
C GLU A 179 -2.39 6.78 -15.26
N ALA A 180 -1.18 7.19 -14.93
CA ALA A 180 0.03 6.42 -15.23
C ALA A 180 0.03 5.07 -14.49
N ILE A 181 -0.44 5.00 -13.24
CA ILE A 181 -0.59 3.76 -12.48
C ILE A 181 -1.61 2.83 -13.19
N ARG A 182 -2.79 3.35 -13.57
CA ARG A 182 -3.79 2.55 -14.32
C ARG A 182 -3.23 2.03 -15.65
N ALA A 183 -2.52 2.87 -16.39
CA ALA A 183 -1.88 2.46 -17.62
C ALA A 183 -0.85 1.34 -17.41
N ALA A 184 -0.06 1.42 -16.32
CA ALA A 184 0.89 0.38 -15.94
C ALA A 184 0.18 -0.95 -15.58
N LEU A 185 -0.97 -0.90 -14.89
CA LEU A 185 -1.77 -2.10 -14.60
C LEU A 185 -2.31 -2.73 -15.89
N GLY A 186 -2.82 -1.91 -16.84
CA GLY A 186 -3.24 -2.39 -18.15
C GLY A 186 -2.11 -3.06 -18.94
N ALA A 187 -0.92 -2.47 -18.93
CA ALA A 187 0.27 -3.09 -19.52
C ALA A 187 0.64 -4.42 -18.83
N GLY A 188 0.49 -4.48 -17.51
CA GLY A 188 0.69 -5.70 -16.73
C GLY A 188 -0.25 -6.83 -17.11
N ALA A 189 -1.56 -6.55 -17.25
CA ALA A 189 -2.56 -7.54 -17.63
C ALA A 189 -2.36 -8.08 -19.05
N ARG A 190 -1.78 -7.27 -19.94
CA ARG A 190 -1.39 -7.71 -21.31
C ARG A 190 -0.03 -8.38 -21.39
N GLY A 191 0.67 -8.56 -20.26
CA GLY A 191 2.00 -9.17 -20.22
C GLY A 191 3.10 -8.31 -20.86
N GLU A 192 2.92 -6.99 -20.95
CA GLU A 192 3.84 -6.05 -21.60
C GLU A 192 4.95 -5.53 -20.67
N ILE A 193 4.86 -5.83 -19.35
CA ILE A 193 5.92 -5.48 -18.40
C ILE A 193 7.03 -6.53 -18.48
N PRO A 194 8.25 -6.15 -18.89
CA PRO A 194 9.35 -7.10 -18.99
C PRO A 194 9.85 -7.51 -17.59
N HIS A 195 10.44 -8.71 -17.49
CA HIS A 195 11.04 -9.19 -16.23
C HIS A 195 12.28 -8.38 -15.81
N GLN A 196 12.96 -7.76 -16.76
CA GLN A 196 14.17 -6.99 -16.52
C GLN A 196 14.11 -5.63 -17.20
N GLY A 197 14.62 -4.63 -16.51
CA GLY A 197 14.79 -3.28 -17.04
C GLY A 197 15.95 -3.19 -18.04
N PRO A 198 16.08 -2.05 -18.74
CA PRO A 198 17.10 -1.85 -19.79
C PRO A 198 18.54 -2.03 -19.30
N ARG A 199 18.81 -1.95 -18.01
CA ARG A 199 20.13 -2.13 -17.37
C ARG A 199 20.26 -3.49 -16.67
N GLY A 200 19.39 -4.46 -16.98
CA GLY A 200 19.44 -5.82 -16.43
C GLY A 200 18.90 -6.00 -15.01
N GLY A 201 18.45 -4.95 -14.33
CA GLY A 201 17.83 -5.07 -13.00
C GLY A 201 16.42 -5.67 -13.10
N ALA A 202 16.04 -6.52 -12.11
CA ALA A 202 14.70 -7.07 -12.04
C ALA A 202 13.65 -5.97 -11.86
N LEU A 203 12.57 -6.05 -12.62
CA LEU A 203 11.40 -5.21 -12.45
C LEU A 203 10.40 -5.86 -11.49
N TRP A 204 9.55 -5.04 -10.90
CA TRP A 204 8.49 -5.53 -10.04
C TRP A 204 7.39 -6.19 -10.86
N THR A 205 6.76 -7.20 -10.26
CA THR A 205 5.51 -7.76 -10.78
C THR A 205 4.37 -6.76 -10.60
N PRO A 206 3.31 -6.81 -11.42
CA PRO A 206 2.15 -5.92 -11.27
C PRO A 206 1.47 -6.04 -9.90
N ARG A 207 1.37 -7.27 -9.32
CA ARG A 207 0.77 -7.48 -8.00
C ARG A 207 1.59 -6.80 -6.90
N TYR A 208 2.92 -6.96 -6.93
CA TYR A 208 3.79 -6.29 -5.96
C TYR A 208 3.73 -4.76 -6.10
N PHE A 209 3.67 -4.25 -7.31
CA PHE A 209 3.46 -2.82 -7.57
C PHE A 209 2.17 -2.32 -6.92
N VAL A 210 1.04 -3.01 -7.12
CA VAL A 210 -0.24 -2.68 -6.45
C VAL A 210 -0.07 -2.68 -4.93
N ARG A 211 0.56 -3.71 -4.37
CA ARG A 211 0.80 -3.83 -2.93
C ARG A 211 1.56 -2.63 -2.38
N ARG A 212 2.59 -2.19 -3.08
CA ARG A 212 3.44 -1.06 -2.67
C ARG A 212 2.72 0.28 -2.76
N VAL A 213 2.01 0.54 -3.86
CA VAL A 213 1.19 1.75 -4.03
C VAL A 213 0.10 1.81 -2.96
N ALA A 214 -0.63 0.70 -2.76
CA ALA A 214 -1.69 0.63 -1.77
C ALA A 214 -1.17 0.85 -0.34
N TRP A 215 -0.09 0.15 0.06
CA TRP A 215 0.49 0.27 1.39
C TRP A 215 0.94 1.70 1.67
N HIS A 216 1.68 2.31 0.77
CA HIS A 216 2.24 3.65 0.98
C HIS A 216 1.15 4.71 1.07
N THR A 217 0.12 4.61 0.22
CA THR A 217 -1.02 5.53 0.27
C THR A 217 -1.83 5.35 1.56
N VAL A 218 -2.07 4.11 2.00
CA VAL A 218 -2.80 3.84 3.25
C VAL A 218 -2.01 4.29 4.48
N ASP A 219 -0.69 4.11 4.50
CA ASP A 219 0.15 4.56 5.62
C ASP A 219 0.09 6.09 5.78
N HIS A 220 0.15 6.83 4.67
CA HIS A 220 0.03 8.29 4.69
C HIS A 220 -1.41 8.79 4.86
N LEU A 221 -2.43 8.04 4.42
CA LEU A 221 -3.83 8.29 4.81
C LEU A 221 -3.95 8.33 6.34
N TRP A 222 -3.45 7.30 7.01
CA TRP A 222 -3.50 7.22 8.47
C TRP A 222 -2.59 8.23 9.15
N GLU A 223 -1.44 8.56 8.56
CA GLU A 223 -0.60 9.67 9.04
C GLU A 223 -1.37 10.99 9.09
N ILE A 224 -2.11 11.33 8.04
CA ILE A 224 -2.92 12.56 7.99
C ILE A 224 -4.01 12.50 9.05
N GLU A 225 -4.83 11.42 9.09
CA GLU A 225 -5.91 11.27 10.06
C GLU A 225 -5.41 11.39 11.51
N ASP A 226 -4.27 10.80 11.83
CA ASP A 226 -3.71 10.77 13.19
C ASP A 226 -3.07 12.10 13.60
N ARG A 227 -2.71 12.95 12.63
CA ARG A 227 -2.02 14.23 12.87
C ARG A 227 -2.92 15.45 12.82
N ILE A 228 -4.15 15.34 12.35
CA ILE A 228 -5.12 16.45 12.39
C ILE A 228 -5.37 16.85 13.84
N VAL A 229 -5.29 18.16 14.15
CA VAL A 229 -5.55 18.76 15.47
C VAL A 229 -6.92 19.43 15.46
#